data_24ee16779f02094f0249b8ef0e6871be
#
_entry.id   24ee16779f02094f0249b8ef0e6871be
#
_cell.length_a   1.000
_cell.length_b   1.000
_cell.length_c   1.000
_cell.angle_alpha   90.00
_cell.angle_beta   90.00
_cell.angle_gamma   90.00
#
_symmetry.space_group_name_H-M   'P 1'
#
loop_
_entity.id
_entity.type
_entity.pdbx_description
1 polymer ?
#
loop_
_entity_poly.entity_id
_entity_poly.type
_entity_poly.pdbx_seq_one_letter_code
_entity_poly.pdbx_strand_id
1 'polypeptide(L)'
;MPPRGIPRKSAPPVTITDQISALPDQMLHHVLSFLPVQAAVRTCVLARRWRHLWKSTTGLRIVGLDEDKYVKVQDIRKFMNHLLVLHERTHLGTVEIKFDHYDDDGDVRYVNLWTRFAMMCKVRALTLHILDDGYLALDDLPLVSRHLGTLDLQSVALRKSLLDFASCPALKDLKMNDCEINADRISSRSLKHLSITFCRSDSDCRVRISAPGLVSLKLEDFIGMTPSLEDMGLLEAACVNLGNGCKDVCLNYDSGVFCGANDYTCKNCVPISDDCSSNCVLLGGISSAKHLKLMSEIGKLCHLSCNSFIVNPFFVSHYLRI
;
A
#
# COMPACT_ATOMS: atom_id res chain seq x y z
N MET A 1 23.34 70.91 -44.13
CA MET A 1 22.04 70.19 -43.85
C MET A 1 22.37 68.80 -43.41
N PRO A 2 22.03 68.40 -42.15
CA PRO A 2 22.25 67.05 -41.71
C PRO A 2 20.99 66.21 -42.14
N PRO A 3 21.13 64.88 -42.39
CA PRO A 3 20.04 64.03 -42.85
C PRO A 3 19.09 63.73 -41.68
N ARG A 4 17.79 63.81 -42.02
CA ARG A 4 16.66 63.47 -41.10
C ARG A 4 16.72 61.98 -40.74
N GLY A 5 16.82 61.67 -39.45
CA GLY A 5 16.75 60.33 -38.93
C GLY A 5 15.30 59.78 -39.11
N ILE A 6 15.26 58.55 -39.60
CA ILE A 6 14.03 57.75 -39.76
C ILE A 6 13.57 57.31 -38.34
N PRO A 7 12.30 57.50 -37.94
CA PRO A 7 11.80 57.05 -36.67
C PRO A 7 11.79 55.52 -36.62
N ARG A 8 12.51 54.91 -35.67
CA ARG A 8 12.41 53.49 -35.38
C ARG A 8 11.00 53.22 -34.86
N LYS A 9 10.21 52.47 -35.63
CA LYS A 9 8.97 51.86 -35.14
C LYS A 9 9.33 50.93 -33.99
N SER A 10 8.92 51.27 -32.78
CA SER A 10 8.94 50.36 -31.63
C SER A 10 7.99 49.21 -31.93
N ALA A 11 8.49 47.97 -31.84
CA ALA A 11 7.65 46.77 -31.92
C ALA A 11 6.58 46.83 -30.81
N PRO A 12 5.33 46.42 -31.10
CA PRO A 12 4.30 46.38 -30.08
C PRO A 12 4.75 45.47 -28.93
N PRO A 13 4.43 45.84 -27.67
CA PRO A 13 4.72 44.98 -26.54
C PRO A 13 4.06 43.61 -26.76
N VAL A 14 4.88 42.55 -26.75
CA VAL A 14 4.40 41.18 -26.72
C VAL A 14 3.67 41.04 -25.40
N THR A 15 2.34 41.12 -25.44
CA THR A 15 1.49 40.75 -24.31
C THR A 15 1.70 39.24 -24.10
N ILE A 16 2.52 38.89 -23.16
CA ILE A 16 2.59 37.52 -22.65
C ILE A 16 1.25 37.28 -22.00
N THR A 17 0.32 36.71 -22.77
CA THR A 17 -0.96 36.22 -22.24
C THR A 17 -0.65 35.14 -21.24
N ASP A 18 -1.06 35.34 -19.99
CA ASP A 18 -0.94 34.34 -18.93
C ASP A 18 -1.79 33.12 -19.31
N GLN A 19 -1.16 32.17 -20.00
CA GLN A 19 -1.80 30.97 -20.52
C GLN A 19 -2.31 30.07 -19.39
N ILE A 20 -1.66 30.08 -18.23
CA ILE A 20 -2.03 29.26 -17.08
C ILE A 20 -3.32 29.77 -16.45
N SER A 21 -3.45 31.09 -16.31
CA SER A 21 -4.69 31.69 -15.81
C SER A 21 -5.88 31.57 -16.78
N ALA A 22 -5.65 31.22 -18.04
CA ALA A 22 -6.70 30.95 -19.01
C ALA A 22 -7.30 29.54 -18.90
N LEU A 23 -6.65 28.61 -18.16
CA LEU A 23 -7.14 27.26 -17.99
C LEU A 23 -8.44 27.20 -17.16
N PRO A 24 -9.36 26.27 -17.46
CA PRO A 24 -10.54 26.02 -16.62
C PRO A 24 -10.15 25.59 -15.19
N ASP A 25 -10.99 25.91 -14.19
CA ASP A 25 -10.72 25.57 -12.78
C ASP A 25 -10.48 24.08 -12.56
N GLN A 26 -11.20 23.22 -13.28
CA GLN A 26 -11.01 21.76 -13.21
C GLN A 26 -9.58 21.33 -13.58
N MET A 27 -9.01 21.97 -14.61
CA MET A 27 -7.62 21.70 -15.00
C MET A 27 -6.64 22.22 -13.96
N LEU A 28 -6.91 23.38 -13.37
CA LEU A 28 -6.09 23.93 -12.29
C LEU A 28 -6.16 23.08 -11.03
N HIS A 29 -7.33 22.57 -10.63
CA HIS A 29 -7.47 21.62 -9.54
C HIS A 29 -6.66 20.35 -9.80
N HIS A 30 -6.68 19.85 -11.04
CA HIS A 30 -5.90 18.67 -11.42
C HIS A 30 -4.39 18.95 -11.34
N VAL A 31 -3.92 20.06 -11.85
CA VAL A 31 -2.49 20.46 -11.73
C VAL A 31 -2.08 20.59 -10.26
N LEU A 32 -2.92 21.25 -9.44
CA LEU A 32 -2.64 21.41 -8.01
C LEU A 32 -2.62 20.08 -7.25
N SER A 33 -3.34 19.06 -7.71
CA SER A 33 -3.37 17.74 -7.08
C SER A 33 -2.05 16.98 -7.17
N PHE A 34 -1.16 17.35 -8.08
CA PHE A 34 0.19 16.77 -8.21
C PHE A 34 1.23 17.45 -7.33
N LEU A 35 0.92 18.64 -6.82
CA LEU A 35 1.85 19.37 -5.97
C LEU A 35 1.80 18.91 -4.52
N PRO A 36 2.93 18.95 -3.78
CA PRO A 36 2.86 18.92 -2.32
C PRO A 36 1.86 19.95 -1.82
N VAL A 37 1.06 19.58 -0.84
CA VAL A 37 -0.06 20.42 -0.39
C VAL A 37 0.36 21.83 0.04
N GLN A 38 1.55 21.95 0.64
CA GLN A 38 2.11 23.27 1.00
C GLN A 38 2.43 24.12 -0.25
N ALA A 39 2.94 23.48 -1.33
CA ALA A 39 3.17 24.17 -2.60
C ALA A 39 1.85 24.58 -3.25
N ALA A 40 0.85 23.70 -3.24
CA ALA A 40 -0.49 24.02 -3.73
C ALA A 40 -1.10 25.23 -2.99
N VAL A 41 -0.99 25.28 -1.66
CA VAL A 41 -1.45 26.44 -0.88
C VAL A 41 -0.65 27.70 -1.20
N ARG A 42 0.67 27.61 -1.41
CA ARG A 42 1.51 28.78 -1.80
C ARG A 42 1.10 29.41 -3.12
N THR A 43 0.46 28.68 -4.02
CA THR A 43 -0.04 29.27 -5.28
C THR A 43 -1.09 30.37 -5.08
N CYS A 44 -1.73 30.44 -3.91
CA CYS A 44 -2.74 31.46 -3.59
C CYS A 44 -2.22 32.91 -3.71
N VAL A 45 -0.90 33.13 -3.69
CA VAL A 45 -0.30 34.46 -3.87
C VAL A 45 -0.13 34.87 -5.34
N LEU A 46 -0.22 33.93 -6.28
CA LEU A 46 0.02 34.18 -7.71
C LEU A 46 -1.04 35.10 -8.33
N ALA A 47 -2.31 34.83 -8.02
CA ALA A 47 -3.44 35.63 -8.51
C ALA A 47 -4.66 35.46 -7.63
N ARG A 48 -5.62 36.40 -7.71
CA ARG A 48 -6.88 36.34 -6.93
C ARG A 48 -7.67 35.06 -7.18
N ARG A 49 -7.65 34.54 -8.41
CA ARG A 49 -8.32 33.29 -8.80
C ARG A 49 -7.75 32.07 -8.04
N TRP A 50 -6.44 32.00 -7.80
CA TRP A 50 -5.77 30.87 -7.18
C TRP A 50 -6.02 30.76 -5.66
N ARG A 51 -6.53 31.83 -5.04
CA ARG A 51 -6.67 31.94 -3.59
C ARG A 51 -7.44 30.79 -2.94
N HIS A 52 -8.39 30.20 -3.66
CA HIS A 52 -9.29 29.19 -3.11
C HIS A 52 -9.20 27.83 -3.84
N LEU A 53 -8.50 27.75 -4.97
CA LEU A 53 -8.46 26.53 -5.81
C LEU A 53 -7.92 25.32 -5.04
N TRP A 54 -6.91 25.51 -4.19
CA TRP A 54 -6.34 24.42 -3.40
C TRP A 54 -7.34 23.76 -2.44
N LYS A 55 -8.41 24.45 -2.05
CA LYS A 55 -9.42 23.92 -1.13
C LYS A 55 -10.29 22.82 -1.74
N SER A 56 -10.40 22.82 -3.04
CA SER A 56 -11.25 21.91 -3.82
C SER A 56 -10.43 20.99 -4.73
N THR A 57 -9.13 20.78 -4.43
CA THR A 57 -8.29 19.86 -5.19
C THR A 57 -8.79 18.42 -5.04
N THR A 58 -8.63 17.63 -6.10
CA THR A 58 -9.03 16.22 -6.11
C THR A 58 -7.96 15.28 -5.57
N GLY A 59 -6.76 15.79 -5.30
CA GLY A 59 -5.65 15.05 -4.71
C GLY A 59 -4.99 15.84 -3.59
N LEU A 60 -4.52 15.15 -2.57
CA LEU A 60 -3.85 15.73 -1.43
C LEU A 60 -2.53 15.00 -1.19
N ARG A 61 -1.40 15.69 -1.43
CA ARG A 61 -0.06 15.14 -1.22
C ARG A 61 0.59 15.79 -0.01
N ILE A 62 0.62 15.06 1.10
CA ILE A 62 1.26 15.44 2.36
C ILE A 62 2.66 14.84 2.36
N VAL A 63 3.56 15.50 1.65
CA VAL A 63 4.94 15.05 1.40
C VAL A 63 5.89 16.24 1.57
N GLY A 64 7.21 15.99 1.61
CA GLY A 64 8.22 17.05 1.58
C GLY A 64 8.07 17.97 0.38
N LEU A 65 8.54 19.21 0.50
CA LEU A 65 8.55 20.18 -0.61
C LEU A 65 9.59 19.82 -1.66
N ASP A 66 10.72 19.28 -1.23
CA ASP A 66 11.80 18.76 -2.07
C ASP A 66 11.72 17.24 -2.01
N GLU A 67 11.77 16.55 -3.14
CA GLU A 67 11.69 15.08 -3.22
C GLU A 67 12.80 14.38 -2.43
N ASP A 68 13.94 15.06 -2.24
CA ASP A 68 15.10 14.58 -1.48
C ASP A 68 15.08 14.97 0.00
N LYS A 69 14.12 15.78 0.45
CA LYS A 69 13.98 16.19 1.85
C LYS A 69 12.80 15.57 2.50
N TYR A 70 13.09 14.72 3.42
CA TYR A 70 12.11 14.12 4.30
C TYR A 70 11.46 15.16 5.22
N VAL A 71 10.22 14.91 5.60
CA VAL A 71 9.43 15.82 6.43
C VAL A 71 9.07 15.11 7.71
N LYS A 72 9.35 15.76 8.83
CA LYS A 72 8.89 15.29 10.14
C LYS A 72 7.42 15.62 10.34
N VAL A 73 6.69 14.72 10.99
CA VAL A 73 5.28 14.97 11.34
C VAL A 73 5.12 16.28 12.10
N GLN A 74 6.04 16.59 13.02
CA GLN A 74 6.04 17.82 13.81
C GLN A 74 6.07 19.10 12.97
N ASP A 75 6.78 19.08 11.83
CA ASP A 75 6.95 20.25 10.97
C ASP A 75 5.66 20.57 10.20
N ILE A 76 4.89 19.54 9.84
CA ILE A 76 3.67 19.71 9.04
C ILE A 76 2.39 19.70 9.85
N ARG A 77 2.38 19.21 11.11
CA ARG A 77 1.16 19.03 11.90
C ARG A 77 0.36 20.33 12.10
N LYS A 78 1.04 21.45 12.36
CA LYS A 78 0.36 22.76 12.51
C LYS A 78 -0.29 23.18 11.21
N PHE A 79 0.43 23.03 10.09
CA PHE A 79 -0.10 23.32 8.77
C PHE A 79 -1.29 22.41 8.44
N MET A 80 -1.17 21.11 8.70
CA MET A 80 -2.23 20.14 8.45
C MET A 80 -3.48 20.41 9.26
N ASN A 81 -3.37 20.77 10.53
CA ASN A 81 -4.52 21.12 11.36
C ASN A 81 -5.34 22.27 10.74
N HIS A 82 -4.69 23.29 10.20
CA HIS A 82 -5.38 24.38 9.50
C HIS A 82 -5.96 23.92 8.16
N LEU A 83 -5.21 23.13 7.42
CA LEU A 83 -5.65 22.60 6.12
C LEU A 83 -6.91 21.76 6.26
N LEU A 84 -6.98 20.83 7.23
CA LEU A 84 -8.12 19.96 7.46
C LEU A 84 -9.40 20.74 7.79
N VAL A 85 -9.27 21.91 8.44
CA VAL A 85 -10.40 22.80 8.74
C VAL A 85 -10.83 23.58 7.51
N LEU A 86 -9.88 24.00 6.67
CA LEU A 86 -10.14 24.89 5.53
C LEU A 86 -10.45 24.15 4.22
N HIS A 87 -10.07 22.89 4.12
CA HIS A 87 -10.32 22.08 2.93
C HIS A 87 -11.84 21.82 2.80
N GLU A 88 -12.39 22.14 1.65
CA GLU A 88 -13.75 21.75 1.30
C GLU A 88 -13.77 20.23 1.21
N ARG A 89 -14.60 19.55 2.01
CA ARG A 89 -14.69 18.08 2.06
C ARG A 89 -15.23 17.50 0.76
N THR A 90 -14.57 17.83 -0.34
CA THR A 90 -14.84 17.31 -1.69
C THR A 90 -14.34 15.87 -1.81
N HIS A 91 -14.78 15.17 -2.84
CA HIS A 91 -14.29 13.82 -3.13
C HIS A 91 -12.81 13.88 -3.49
N LEU A 92 -11.97 13.26 -2.66
CA LEU A 92 -10.56 13.11 -2.95
C LEU A 92 -10.34 11.86 -3.82
N GLY A 93 -9.72 12.02 -4.98
CA GLY A 93 -9.27 10.89 -5.80
C GLY A 93 -8.12 10.17 -5.10
N THR A 94 -7.12 10.94 -4.67
CA THR A 94 -5.88 10.42 -4.08
C THR A 94 -5.50 11.19 -2.82
N VAL A 95 -5.02 10.45 -1.81
CA VAL A 95 -4.32 11.02 -0.66
C VAL A 95 -3.01 10.28 -0.48
N GLU A 96 -1.93 11.03 -0.48
CA GLU A 96 -0.58 10.51 -0.28
C GLU A 96 0.01 11.19 0.96
N ILE A 97 0.41 10.38 1.94
CA ILE A 97 1.03 10.82 3.20
C ILE A 97 2.39 10.16 3.27
N LYS A 98 3.46 10.96 3.20
CA LYS A 98 4.84 10.48 3.31
C LYS A 98 5.64 11.34 4.27
N PHE A 99 6.30 10.71 5.22
CA PHE A 99 7.20 11.38 6.17
C PHE A 99 8.30 10.42 6.62
N ASP A 100 9.39 10.98 7.19
CA ASP A 100 10.59 10.24 7.56
C ASP A 100 10.71 9.98 9.05
N HIS A 101 10.12 10.84 9.87
CA HIS A 101 10.29 10.74 11.31
C HIS A 101 9.04 11.15 12.06
N TYR A 102 8.71 10.40 13.09
CA TYR A 102 7.59 10.67 13.99
C TYR A 102 8.00 10.41 15.43
N ASP A 103 7.37 11.10 16.35
CA ASP A 103 7.52 10.92 17.80
C ASP A 103 6.38 10.04 18.32
N ASP A 104 6.71 8.90 18.95
CA ASP A 104 5.79 7.80 19.22
C ASP A 104 4.47 8.22 19.88
N ASP A 105 4.52 9.08 20.91
CA ASP A 105 3.33 9.40 21.71
C ASP A 105 2.48 10.55 21.17
N GLY A 106 3.09 11.47 20.42
CA GLY A 106 2.44 12.69 19.97
C GLY A 106 1.95 12.65 18.53
N ASP A 107 2.77 12.13 17.65
CA ASP A 107 2.59 12.28 16.20
C ASP A 107 1.67 11.22 15.60
N VAL A 108 1.65 10.00 16.15
CA VAL A 108 0.76 8.91 15.72
C VAL A 108 -0.71 9.34 15.68
N ARG A 109 -1.15 10.14 16.67
CA ARG A 109 -2.52 10.68 16.72
C ARG A 109 -2.85 11.56 15.52
N TYR A 110 -1.88 12.36 15.04
CA TYR A 110 -2.09 13.22 13.87
C TYR A 110 -2.17 12.40 12.60
N VAL A 111 -1.33 11.38 12.43
CA VAL A 111 -1.38 10.49 11.27
C VAL A 111 -2.71 9.74 11.23
N ASN A 112 -3.19 9.25 12.37
CA ASN A 112 -4.52 8.66 12.49
C ASN A 112 -5.63 9.64 12.09
N LEU A 113 -5.55 10.89 12.55
CA LEU A 113 -6.51 11.93 12.19
C LEU A 113 -6.51 12.22 10.69
N TRP A 114 -5.33 12.30 10.07
CA TRP A 114 -5.21 12.56 8.62
C TRP A 114 -5.75 11.40 7.80
N THR A 115 -5.46 10.17 8.20
CA THR A 115 -5.98 8.95 7.58
C THR A 115 -7.52 8.92 7.65
N ARG A 116 -8.09 9.22 8.81
CA ARG A 116 -9.56 9.29 8.99
C ARG A 116 -10.18 10.42 8.16
N PHE A 117 -9.53 11.57 8.09
CA PHE A 117 -9.98 12.67 7.23
C PHE A 117 -10.04 12.23 5.76
N ALA A 118 -9.03 11.54 5.27
CA ALA A 118 -9.02 10.99 3.91
C ALA A 118 -10.23 10.07 3.67
N MET A 119 -10.56 9.19 4.63
CA MET A 119 -11.73 8.32 4.54
C MET A 119 -13.04 9.11 4.50
N MET A 120 -13.17 10.16 5.33
CA MET A 120 -14.34 11.05 5.33
C MET A 120 -14.50 11.80 4.00
N CYS A 121 -13.41 12.14 3.33
CA CYS A 121 -13.40 12.74 2.00
C CYS A 121 -13.61 11.73 0.86
N LYS A 122 -14.01 10.50 1.16
CA LYS A 122 -14.33 9.44 0.19
C LYS A 122 -13.17 9.13 -0.76
N VAL A 123 -11.95 9.08 -0.23
CA VAL A 123 -10.74 8.81 -1.00
C VAL A 123 -10.85 7.50 -1.78
N ARG A 124 -10.32 7.50 -3.02
CA ARG A 124 -10.23 6.30 -3.86
C ARG A 124 -8.90 5.58 -3.74
N ALA A 125 -7.81 6.32 -3.57
CA ALA A 125 -6.49 5.76 -3.35
C ALA A 125 -5.81 6.45 -2.17
N LEU A 126 -5.40 5.67 -1.17
CA LEU A 126 -4.66 6.12 -0.01
C LEU A 126 -3.28 5.49 0.00
N THR A 127 -2.26 6.32 0.08
CA THR A 127 -0.87 5.93 0.28
C THR A 127 -0.39 6.49 1.62
N LEU A 128 0.16 5.62 2.47
CA LEU A 128 0.79 5.98 3.73
C LEU A 128 2.16 5.34 3.80
N HIS A 129 3.21 6.12 3.60
CA HIS A 129 4.59 5.67 3.62
C HIS A 129 5.36 6.38 4.74
N ILE A 130 5.97 5.58 5.60
CA ILE A 130 6.86 6.05 6.65
C ILE A 130 8.26 5.56 6.30
N LEU A 131 9.23 6.46 6.34
CA LEU A 131 10.63 6.18 5.96
C LEU A 131 11.54 6.15 7.19
N ASP A 132 10.99 5.75 8.34
CA ASP A 132 11.69 5.60 9.61
C ASP A 132 12.07 4.12 9.84
N ASP A 133 13.03 3.86 10.72
CA ASP A 133 13.48 2.51 11.08
C ASP A 133 12.44 1.72 11.91
N GLY A 134 11.38 2.39 12.36
CA GLY A 134 10.29 1.81 13.16
C GLY A 134 9.00 1.58 12.37
N TYR A 135 8.03 0.91 13.01
CA TYR A 135 6.69 0.72 12.47
C TYR A 135 5.70 1.65 13.16
N LEU A 136 5.06 2.52 12.40
CA LEU A 136 4.00 3.37 12.94
C LEU A 136 2.76 2.54 13.26
N ALA A 137 2.39 2.49 14.53
CA ALA A 137 1.19 1.80 14.99
C ALA A 137 -0.06 2.65 14.78
N LEU A 138 -0.85 2.32 13.77
CA LEU A 138 -2.18 2.93 13.61
C LEU A 138 -3.14 2.43 14.69
N ASP A 139 -4.16 3.24 15.01
CA ASP A 139 -5.26 2.82 15.89
C ASP A 139 -5.91 1.55 15.35
N ASP A 140 -6.13 0.56 16.23
CA ASP A 140 -6.80 -0.70 15.85
C ASP A 140 -8.31 -0.51 15.67
N LEU A 141 -8.67 0.23 14.62
CA LEU A 141 -10.05 0.48 14.23
C LEU A 141 -10.25 0.08 12.77
N PRO A 142 -11.40 -0.53 12.45
CA PRO A 142 -11.66 -0.97 11.08
C PRO A 142 -11.70 0.24 10.12
N LEU A 143 -11.12 0.05 8.95
CA LEU A 143 -11.28 1.00 7.86
C LEU A 143 -12.69 0.86 7.27
N VAL A 144 -13.41 1.98 7.23
CA VAL A 144 -14.77 2.02 6.69
C VAL A 144 -14.82 2.98 5.52
N SER A 145 -14.91 2.46 4.30
CA SER A 145 -15.02 3.27 3.10
C SER A 145 -15.67 2.50 1.95
N ARG A 146 -16.73 3.09 1.36
CA ARG A 146 -17.34 2.54 0.14
C ARG A 146 -16.61 2.95 -1.14
N HIS A 147 -15.60 3.80 -1.03
CA HIS A 147 -14.93 4.43 -2.18
C HIS A 147 -13.46 4.03 -2.31
N LEU A 148 -12.83 3.59 -1.22
CA LEU A 148 -11.41 3.19 -1.21
C LEU A 148 -11.20 1.99 -2.14
N GLY A 149 -10.47 2.21 -3.23
CA GLY A 149 -10.13 1.18 -4.21
C GLY A 149 -8.71 0.67 -4.07
N THR A 150 -7.79 1.54 -3.67
CA THR A 150 -6.36 1.23 -3.51
C THR A 150 -5.86 1.68 -2.15
N LEU A 151 -5.18 0.78 -1.44
CA LEU A 151 -4.50 1.06 -0.19
C LEU A 151 -3.03 0.63 -0.31
N ASP A 152 -2.12 1.57 -0.08
CA ASP A 152 -0.68 1.35 -0.18
C ASP A 152 -0.01 1.79 1.13
N LEU A 153 0.57 0.84 1.85
CA LEU A 153 1.12 1.01 3.19
C LEU A 153 2.61 0.64 3.21
N GLN A 154 3.41 1.47 3.86
CA GLN A 154 4.84 1.19 4.08
C GLN A 154 5.24 1.53 5.52
N SER A 155 5.97 0.62 6.17
CA SER A 155 6.50 0.73 7.54
C SER A 155 5.42 1.02 8.57
N VAL A 156 4.29 0.30 8.48
CA VAL A 156 3.12 0.43 9.37
C VAL A 156 2.91 -0.85 10.15
N ALA A 157 2.65 -0.73 11.45
CA ALA A 157 2.19 -1.84 12.29
C ALA A 157 0.67 -2.00 12.15
N LEU A 158 0.26 -3.15 11.60
CA LEU A 158 -1.12 -3.46 11.24
C LEU A 158 -1.72 -4.44 12.24
N ARG A 159 -2.79 -4.02 12.90
CA ARG A 159 -3.52 -4.82 13.88
C ARG A 159 -4.77 -5.44 13.25
N LYS A 160 -5.39 -6.34 14.00
CA LYS A 160 -6.50 -7.20 13.56
C LYS A 160 -7.66 -6.43 12.91
N SER A 161 -8.13 -5.34 13.51
CA SER A 161 -9.29 -4.61 13.00
C SER A 161 -8.98 -3.84 11.71
N LEU A 162 -7.72 -3.44 11.50
CA LEU A 162 -7.27 -2.76 10.27
C LEU A 162 -7.21 -3.71 9.07
N LEU A 163 -6.99 -5.01 9.29
CA LEU A 163 -6.85 -6.02 8.24
C LEU A 163 -8.16 -6.73 7.90
N ASP A 164 -9.27 -6.32 8.54
CA ASP A 164 -10.62 -6.69 8.12
C ASP A 164 -11.23 -5.62 7.21
N PHE A 165 -11.25 -5.90 5.90
CA PHE A 165 -11.75 -5.00 4.88
C PHE A 165 -13.21 -5.27 4.48
N ALA A 166 -14.01 -5.92 5.32
CA ALA A 166 -15.42 -6.17 5.06
C ALA A 166 -16.22 -4.89 4.81
N SER A 167 -15.81 -3.78 5.45
CA SER A 167 -16.42 -2.45 5.29
C SER A 167 -15.83 -1.62 4.13
N CYS A 168 -14.96 -2.23 3.29
CA CYS A 168 -14.34 -1.59 2.13
C CYS A 168 -14.68 -2.34 0.82
N PRO A 169 -15.94 -2.36 0.36
CA PRO A 169 -16.38 -3.17 -0.78
C PRO A 169 -15.79 -2.74 -2.13
N ALA A 170 -15.19 -1.57 -2.22
CA ALA A 170 -14.53 -1.10 -3.43
C ALA A 170 -13.03 -1.43 -3.48
N LEU A 171 -12.43 -1.95 -2.39
CA LEU A 171 -11.00 -2.21 -2.28
C LEU A 171 -10.58 -3.35 -3.21
N LYS A 172 -9.79 -3.01 -4.22
CA LYS A 172 -9.26 -3.94 -5.22
C LYS A 172 -7.77 -4.20 -5.07
N ASP A 173 -7.03 -3.18 -4.67
CA ASP A 173 -5.57 -3.20 -4.62
C ASP A 173 -5.09 -2.93 -3.19
N LEU A 174 -4.39 -3.89 -2.59
CA LEU A 174 -3.74 -3.76 -1.29
C LEU A 174 -2.25 -4.02 -1.45
N LYS A 175 -1.44 -3.03 -1.08
CA LYS A 175 0.01 -3.16 -1.04
C LYS A 175 0.50 -2.89 0.38
N MET A 176 1.30 -3.79 0.87
CA MET A 176 2.00 -3.70 2.15
C MET A 176 3.48 -3.93 1.90
N ASN A 177 4.29 -2.94 2.19
CA ASN A 177 5.74 -3.00 2.04
C ASN A 177 6.38 -2.70 3.39
N ASP A 178 7.30 -3.55 3.84
CA ASP A 178 7.99 -3.37 5.11
C ASP A 178 7.01 -3.09 6.27
N CYS A 179 5.91 -3.86 6.36
CA CYS A 179 4.89 -3.71 7.40
C CYS A 179 5.00 -4.82 8.44
N GLU A 180 4.65 -4.47 9.68
CA GLU A 180 4.48 -5.44 10.76
C GLU A 180 3.02 -5.89 10.84
N ILE A 181 2.77 -7.20 10.66
CA ILE A 181 1.42 -7.78 10.66
C ILE A 181 1.15 -8.44 12.01
N ASN A 182 0.43 -7.71 12.87
CA ASN A 182 0.06 -8.15 14.22
C ASN A 182 -1.40 -8.65 14.24
N ALA A 183 -1.70 -9.60 13.34
CA ALA A 183 -3.02 -10.19 13.20
C ALA A 183 -2.93 -11.63 12.69
N ASP A 184 -3.94 -12.41 13.01
CA ASP A 184 -4.10 -13.80 12.58
C ASP A 184 -4.78 -13.94 11.21
N ARG A 185 -5.37 -12.85 10.69
CA ARG A 185 -6.14 -12.89 9.44
C ARG A 185 -6.13 -11.57 8.68
N ILE A 186 -6.04 -11.67 7.35
CA ILE A 186 -6.32 -10.61 6.39
C ILE A 186 -7.58 -11.03 5.63
N SER A 187 -8.66 -10.24 5.70
CA SER A 187 -9.92 -10.61 5.07
C SER A 187 -10.46 -9.53 4.14
N SER A 188 -10.82 -9.93 2.91
CA SER A 188 -11.49 -9.06 1.96
C SER A 188 -12.22 -9.84 0.87
N ARG A 189 -13.48 -9.51 0.61
CA ARG A 189 -14.26 -10.11 -0.49
C ARG A 189 -14.02 -9.43 -1.83
N SER A 190 -13.57 -8.19 -1.83
CA SER A 190 -13.45 -7.35 -3.02
C SER A 190 -12.04 -7.31 -3.60
N LEU A 191 -11.03 -7.75 -2.84
CA LEU A 191 -9.63 -7.66 -3.21
C LEU A 191 -9.33 -8.47 -4.47
N LYS A 192 -8.58 -7.84 -5.40
CA LYS A 192 -8.14 -8.44 -6.67
C LYS A 192 -6.63 -8.60 -6.72
N HIS A 193 -5.92 -7.66 -6.16
CA HIS A 193 -4.45 -7.63 -6.18
C HIS A 193 -3.92 -7.44 -4.77
N LEU A 194 -3.11 -8.37 -4.30
CA LEU A 194 -2.45 -8.32 -2.99
C LEU A 194 -0.94 -8.38 -3.19
N SER A 195 -0.23 -7.40 -2.63
CA SER A 195 1.22 -7.38 -2.58
C SER A 195 1.69 -7.26 -1.13
N ILE A 196 2.44 -8.24 -0.67
CA ILE A 196 3.08 -8.29 0.65
C ILE A 196 4.57 -8.44 0.40
N THR A 197 5.35 -7.40 0.69
CA THR A 197 6.79 -7.36 0.41
C THR A 197 7.55 -6.89 1.63
N PHE A 198 8.61 -7.59 2.02
CA PHE A 198 9.45 -7.29 3.20
C PHE A 198 8.69 -7.20 4.52
N CYS A 199 7.47 -7.74 4.58
CA CYS A 199 6.64 -7.69 5.77
C CYS A 199 7.05 -8.76 6.78
N ARG A 200 6.74 -8.49 8.06
CA ARG A 200 7.01 -9.40 9.16
C ARG A 200 5.75 -9.69 9.97
N SER A 201 5.70 -10.86 10.56
CA SER A 201 4.74 -11.22 11.59
C SER A 201 5.48 -11.88 12.74
N ASP A 202 5.49 -11.24 13.89
CA ASP A 202 6.08 -11.77 15.12
C ASP A 202 5.05 -12.60 15.92
N SER A 203 3.88 -12.82 15.37
CA SER A 203 2.82 -13.63 15.96
C SER A 203 3.22 -15.11 15.99
N ASP A 204 2.95 -15.77 17.08
CA ASP A 204 3.03 -17.24 17.20
C ASP A 204 1.98 -17.96 16.33
N CYS A 205 1.17 -17.20 15.62
CA CYS A 205 0.12 -17.72 14.77
C CYS A 205 0.39 -17.39 13.30
N ARG A 206 0.08 -18.34 12.42
CA ARG A 206 0.15 -18.17 10.98
C ARG A 206 -0.90 -17.17 10.50
N VAL A 207 -0.49 -16.19 9.70
CA VAL A 207 -1.41 -15.23 9.08
C VAL A 207 -2.24 -15.94 8.01
N ARG A 208 -3.56 -15.89 8.11
CA ARG A 208 -4.49 -16.45 7.14
C ARG A 208 -4.99 -15.36 6.20
N ILE A 209 -4.88 -15.57 4.91
CA ILE A 209 -5.35 -14.64 3.88
C ILE A 209 -6.63 -15.20 3.28
N SER A 210 -7.74 -14.52 3.55
CA SER A 210 -9.07 -14.87 3.06
C SER A 210 -9.56 -13.84 2.07
N ALA A 211 -9.28 -14.09 0.78
CA ALA A 211 -9.61 -13.18 -0.31
C ALA A 211 -10.12 -13.97 -1.54
N PRO A 212 -11.37 -14.46 -1.52
CA PRO A 212 -11.91 -15.34 -2.57
C PRO A 212 -11.95 -14.68 -3.95
N GLY A 213 -11.92 -13.37 -4.00
CA GLY A 213 -11.88 -12.61 -5.24
C GLY A 213 -10.48 -12.35 -5.82
N LEU A 214 -9.40 -12.85 -5.17
CA LEU A 214 -8.03 -12.52 -5.52
C LEU A 214 -7.65 -13.09 -6.89
N VAL A 215 -7.07 -12.23 -7.73
CA VAL A 215 -6.58 -12.56 -9.07
C VAL A 215 -5.06 -12.61 -9.12
N SER A 216 -4.41 -11.71 -8.37
CA SER A 216 -2.95 -11.61 -8.35
C SER A 216 -2.41 -11.53 -6.93
N LEU A 217 -1.44 -12.38 -6.62
CA LEU A 217 -0.70 -12.39 -5.34
C LEU A 217 0.78 -12.14 -5.59
N LYS A 218 1.34 -11.21 -4.83
CA LYS A 218 2.78 -11.02 -4.72
C LYS A 218 3.17 -11.18 -3.25
N LEU A 219 4.02 -12.16 -2.95
CA LEU A 219 4.56 -12.41 -1.60
C LEU A 219 6.07 -12.52 -1.69
N GLU A 220 6.79 -11.53 -1.17
CA GLU A 220 8.25 -11.49 -1.24
C GLU A 220 8.84 -11.16 0.13
N ASP A 221 9.91 -11.89 0.49
CA ASP A 221 10.74 -11.66 1.69
C ASP A 221 9.92 -11.48 2.99
N PHE A 222 8.95 -12.39 3.18
CA PHE A 222 8.13 -12.40 4.38
C PHE A 222 8.91 -13.00 5.56
N ILE A 223 8.92 -12.34 6.71
CA ILE A 223 9.56 -12.79 7.94
C ILE A 223 8.50 -13.31 8.90
N GLY A 224 8.61 -14.57 9.31
CA GLY A 224 7.64 -15.26 10.19
C GLY A 224 7.14 -16.56 9.60
N MET A 225 6.01 -17.06 10.09
CA MET A 225 5.37 -18.26 9.52
C MET A 225 4.80 -17.98 8.15
N THR A 226 5.01 -18.88 7.20
CA THR A 226 4.44 -18.76 5.84
C THR A 226 2.93 -18.52 5.91
N PRO A 227 2.38 -17.45 5.30
CA PRO A 227 0.95 -17.22 5.31
C PRO A 227 0.15 -18.36 4.67
N SER A 228 -1.03 -18.66 5.20
CA SER A 228 -1.97 -19.60 4.57
C SER A 228 -2.99 -18.86 3.71
N LEU A 229 -3.33 -19.44 2.57
CA LEU A 229 -4.25 -18.86 1.61
C LEU A 229 -5.56 -19.66 1.64
N GLU A 230 -6.68 -18.97 1.91
CA GLU A 230 -8.01 -19.56 1.97
C GLU A 230 -8.83 -19.19 0.72
N ASP A 231 -9.44 -20.18 0.08
CA ASP A 231 -10.41 -19.98 -1.01
C ASP A 231 -9.90 -19.17 -2.22
N MET A 232 -8.72 -19.50 -2.72
CA MET A 232 -8.07 -18.76 -3.84
C MET A 232 -8.51 -19.24 -5.24
N GLY A 233 -9.76 -19.64 -5.41
CA GLY A 233 -10.26 -20.25 -6.66
C GLY A 233 -10.18 -19.34 -7.90
N LEU A 234 -10.01 -18.04 -7.76
CA LEU A 234 -9.88 -17.07 -8.85
C LEU A 234 -8.44 -16.61 -9.10
N LEU A 235 -7.46 -17.17 -8.39
CA LEU A 235 -6.07 -16.75 -8.49
C LEU A 235 -5.49 -17.11 -9.88
N GLU A 236 -5.11 -16.10 -10.64
CA GLU A 236 -4.53 -16.29 -11.98
C GLU A 236 -3.00 -16.17 -11.96
N ALA A 237 -2.45 -15.28 -11.15
CA ALA A 237 -1.02 -15.02 -11.08
C ALA A 237 -0.53 -15.01 -9.64
N ALA A 238 0.53 -15.76 -9.36
CA ALA A 238 1.23 -15.72 -8.08
C ALA A 238 2.74 -15.55 -8.28
N CYS A 239 3.31 -14.55 -7.62
CA CYS A 239 4.75 -14.34 -7.52
C CYS A 239 5.15 -14.51 -6.06
N VAL A 240 5.86 -15.58 -5.74
CA VAL A 240 6.26 -15.91 -4.38
C VAL A 240 7.77 -16.02 -4.32
N ASN A 241 8.39 -15.22 -3.48
CA ASN A 241 9.79 -15.28 -3.12
C ASN A 241 9.91 -15.50 -1.61
N LEU A 242 10.23 -16.73 -1.21
CA LEU A 242 10.44 -17.05 0.20
C LEU A 242 11.89 -16.73 0.57
N GLY A 243 12.09 -15.57 1.16
CA GLY A 243 13.37 -15.16 1.72
C GLY A 243 13.79 -15.99 2.95
N ASN A 244 14.95 -15.67 3.50
CA ASN A 244 15.54 -16.40 4.64
C ASN A 244 14.74 -16.31 5.94
N GLY A 245 13.89 -15.28 6.08
CA GLY A 245 13.08 -15.03 7.26
C GLY A 245 11.81 -15.86 7.37
N CYS A 246 11.40 -16.56 6.30
CA CYS A 246 10.20 -17.37 6.31
C CYS A 246 10.45 -18.71 7.01
N LYS A 247 9.71 -18.95 8.09
CA LYS A 247 9.82 -20.17 8.90
C LYS A 247 8.52 -20.94 8.85
N ASP A 248 8.57 -22.17 8.39
CA ASP A 248 7.42 -23.06 8.34
C ASP A 248 7.49 -24.08 9.48
N VAL A 249 7.44 -23.59 10.71
CA VAL A 249 7.58 -24.37 11.93
C VAL A 249 6.31 -24.27 12.74
N CYS A 250 5.78 -25.41 13.17
CA CYS A 250 4.71 -25.43 14.15
C CYS A 250 5.31 -25.43 15.57
N LEU A 251 4.97 -24.42 16.38
CA LEU A 251 5.48 -24.28 17.76
C LEU A 251 4.96 -25.38 18.70
N ASN A 252 3.91 -26.10 18.32
CA ASN A 252 3.36 -27.21 19.11
C ASN A 252 4.03 -28.55 18.82
N TYR A 253 5.14 -28.56 18.06
CA TYR A 253 5.84 -29.79 17.69
C TYR A 253 7.32 -29.77 18.13
N ASP A 254 7.68 -30.66 19.01
CA ASP A 254 9.03 -30.75 19.60
C ASP A 254 10.15 -30.98 18.59
N SER A 255 9.85 -31.48 17.40
CA SER A 255 10.84 -31.77 16.36
C SER A 255 10.99 -30.66 15.30
N GLY A 256 10.28 -29.52 15.42
CA GLY A 256 10.45 -28.36 14.53
C GLY A 256 9.87 -28.53 13.12
N VAL A 257 9.14 -29.59 12.86
CA VAL A 257 8.44 -29.85 11.60
C VAL A 257 6.94 -29.94 11.89
N PHE A 258 6.03 -29.70 11.05
CA PHE A 258 4.56 -29.69 11.25
C PHE A 258 4.05 -30.54 12.42
N CYS A 259 3.04 -30.05 13.16
CA CYS A 259 2.40 -30.78 14.25
C CYS A 259 1.55 -31.96 13.77
N GLY A 260 2.00 -32.70 12.80
CA GLY A 260 1.30 -33.87 12.21
C GLY A 260 -0.21 -33.68 12.15
N ALA A 261 -0.77 -33.62 11.03
CA ALA A 261 -2.10 -33.14 10.65
C ALA A 261 -3.33 -33.66 11.43
N ASN A 262 -3.15 -34.46 12.44
CA ASN A 262 -4.27 -35.07 13.18
C ASN A 262 -4.73 -34.26 14.39
N ASP A 263 -4.06 -33.16 14.72
CA ASP A 263 -4.50 -32.32 15.83
C ASP A 263 -5.28 -31.09 15.30
N TYR A 264 -6.58 -31.30 15.14
CA TYR A 264 -7.55 -30.22 14.80
C TYR A 264 -7.56 -29.06 15.81
N THR A 265 -6.81 -29.18 16.91
CA THR A 265 -6.71 -28.14 17.93
C THR A 265 -5.60 -27.15 17.64
N CYS A 266 -4.66 -27.44 16.76
CA CYS A 266 -3.59 -26.53 16.41
C CYS A 266 -4.07 -25.38 15.53
N LYS A 267 -4.19 -24.21 16.11
CA LYS A 267 -4.59 -22.98 15.38
C LYS A 267 -3.58 -22.54 14.31
N ASN A 268 -2.37 -23.09 14.35
CA ASN A 268 -1.27 -22.72 13.45
C ASN A 268 -1.14 -23.66 12.25
N CYS A 269 -1.76 -24.84 12.32
CA CYS A 269 -1.77 -25.78 11.22
C CYS A 269 -3.13 -25.77 10.54
N VAL A 270 -3.14 -25.82 9.21
CA VAL A 270 -4.35 -26.08 8.46
C VAL A 270 -4.63 -27.59 8.58
N PRO A 271 -5.85 -28.04 8.89
CA PRO A 271 -6.18 -29.46 8.87
C PRO A 271 -5.88 -30.01 7.48
N ILE A 272 -4.92 -30.93 7.39
CA ILE A 272 -4.59 -31.64 6.16
C ILE A 272 -5.62 -32.77 6.04
N SER A 273 -6.29 -32.90 4.89
CA SER A 273 -7.09 -34.06 4.56
C SER A 273 -6.26 -35.34 4.71
N ASP A 274 -6.90 -36.45 5.05
CA ASP A 274 -6.32 -37.76 5.47
C ASP A 274 -5.22 -38.37 4.60
N ASP A 275 -4.83 -37.73 3.52
CA ASP A 275 -3.73 -38.15 2.65
C ASP A 275 -2.42 -37.51 3.15
N CYS A 276 -1.60 -38.31 3.80
CA CYS A 276 -0.29 -37.95 4.40
C CYS A 276 0.79 -37.47 3.41
N SER A 277 0.42 -36.82 2.33
CA SER A 277 1.35 -36.12 1.47
C SER A 277 1.58 -34.74 2.07
N SER A 278 2.80 -34.48 2.50
CA SER A 278 3.34 -33.23 3.07
C SER A 278 2.97 -32.00 2.21
N ASN A 279 1.74 -31.55 2.27
CA ASN A 279 1.29 -30.40 1.48
C ASN A 279 1.76 -29.11 2.16
N CYS A 280 2.67 -28.39 1.51
CA CYS A 280 3.00 -27.03 1.92
C CYS A 280 1.73 -26.18 1.88
N VAL A 281 1.41 -25.56 3.01
CA VAL A 281 0.19 -24.74 3.20
C VAL A 281 0.05 -23.66 2.11
N LEU A 282 1.17 -23.03 1.76
CA LEU A 282 1.19 -21.99 0.74
C LEU A 282 0.94 -22.56 -0.66
N LEU A 283 1.61 -23.69 -1.02
CA LEU A 283 1.46 -24.29 -2.34
C LEU A 283 0.04 -24.78 -2.58
N GLY A 284 -0.62 -25.35 -1.58
CA GLY A 284 -2.04 -25.69 -1.67
C GLY A 284 -2.91 -24.51 -2.06
N GLY A 285 -2.67 -23.35 -1.44
CA GLY A 285 -3.43 -22.12 -1.71
C GLY A 285 -3.16 -21.48 -3.08
N ILE A 286 -1.99 -21.67 -3.68
CA ILE A 286 -1.65 -21.11 -5.01
C ILE A 286 -1.80 -22.12 -6.14
N SER A 287 -2.29 -23.32 -5.89
CA SER A 287 -2.43 -24.41 -6.86
C SER A 287 -3.33 -24.06 -8.05
N SER A 288 -4.27 -23.13 -7.89
CA SER A 288 -5.15 -22.64 -8.95
C SER A 288 -4.50 -21.62 -9.89
N ALA A 289 -3.32 -21.08 -9.55
CA ALA A 289 -2.67 -20.03 -10.33
C ALA A 289 -2.24 -20.55 -11.72
N LYS A 290 -2.61 -19.81 -12.79
CA LYS A 290 -2.22 -20.09 -14.16
C LYS A 290 -0.77 -19.67 -14.45
N HIS A 291 -0.32 -18.59 -13.77
CA HIS A 291 1.01 -18.03 -13.91
C HIS A 291 1.68 -18.03 -12.53
N LEU A 292 2.65 -18.92 -12.35
CA LEU A 292 3.34 -19.07 -11.08
C LEU A 292 4.82 -18.76 -11.23
N LYS A 293 5.30 -17.79 -10.46
CA LYS A 293 6.72 -17.49 -10.30
C LYS A 293 7.12 -17.80 -8.87
N LEU A 294 7.87 -18.88 -8.68
CA LEU A 294 8.44 -19.24 -7.38
C LEU A 294 9.93 -18.94 -7.38
N MET A 295 10.38 -18.26 -6.35
CA MET A 295 11.79 -18.02 -6.08
C MET A 295 12.06 -18.43 -4.63
N SER A 296 13.13 -19.15 -4.41
CA SER A 296 13.58 -19.55 -3.08
C SER A 296 15.07 -19.83 -3.10
N GLU A 297 15.72 -19.74 -1.96
CA GLU A 297 17.10 -20.20 -1.84
C GLU A 297 17.22 -21.72 -2.01
N ILE A 298 18.38 -22.15 -2.53
CA ILE A 298 18.71 -23.56 -2.72
C ILE A 298 18.60 -24.28 -1.35
N GLY A 299 17.80 -25.33 -1.29
CA GLY A 299 17.54 -26.14 -0.09
C GLY A 299 16.18 -25.88 0.57
N LYS A 300 15.56 -24.69 0.44
CA LYS A 300 14.21 -24.44 0.97
C LYS A 300 13.09 -24.96 0.08
N LEU A 301 13.31 -25.01 -1.23
CA LEU A 301 12.38 -25.66 -2.17
C LEU A 301 12.20 -27.15 -1.90
N CYS A 302 13.21 -27.84 -1.33
CA CYS A 302 13.09 -29.25 -0.99
C CYS A 302 12.06 -29.54 0.12
N HIS A 303 11.81 -28.61 1.01
CA HIS A 303 10.72 -28.71 1.99
C HIS A 303 9.35 -28.33 1.39
N LEU A 304 9.34 -27.68 0.23
CA LEU A 304 8.13 -27.34 -0.52
C LEU A 304 7.77 -28.44 -1.55
N SER A 305 8.71 -29.34 -1.88
CA SER A 305 8.50 -30.40 -2.85
C SER A 305 7.72 -31.56 -2.26
N CYS A 306 6.42 -31.46 -2.28
CA CYS A 306 5.57 -32.62 -2.15
C CYS A 306 5.42 -33.32 -3.49
N ASN A 307 5.46 -34.65 -3.46
CA ASN A 307 5.45 -35.57 -4.58
C ASN A 307 4.21 -35.56 -5.48
N SER A 308 3.35 -34.54 -5.40
CA SER A 308 2.09 -34.47 -6.13
C SER A 308 1.84 -33.22 -6.96
N PHE A 309 2.82 -32.31 -7.09
CA PHE A 309 2.70 -31.23 -8.07
C PHE A 309 3.04 -31.70 -9.47
N ILE A 310 2.05 -32.10 -10.25
CA ILE A 310 2.13 -32.03 -11.70
C ILE A 310 2.04 -30.53 -12.05
N VAL A 311 3.14 -29.83 -11.86
CA VAL A 311 3.31 -28.49 -12.42
C VAL A 311 3.32 -28.71 -13.93
N ASN A 312 2.34 -28.12 -14.61
CA ASN A 312 2.31 -28.16 -16.07
C ASN A 312 3.67 -27.58 -16.56
N PRO A 313 4.56 -28.35 -17.16
CA PRO A 313 5.96 -27.99 -17.39
C PRO A 313 6.13 -26.82 -18.37
N PHE A 314 5.05 -26.31 -18.95
CA PHE A 314 5.09 -25.25 -19.95
C PHE A 314 5.14 -23.82 -19.37
N PHE A 315 5.04 -23.61 -18.05
CA PHE A 315 4.94 -22.26 -17.48
C PHE A 315 5.84 -21.96 -16.27
N VAL A 316 6.82 -22.80 -15.97
CA VAL A 316 7.81 -22.51 -14.93
C VAL A 316 8.99 -21.79 -15.56
N SER A 317 9.01 -20.48 -15.51
CA SER A 317 10.23 -19.73 -15.81
C SER A 317 11.18 -19.87 -14.60
N HIS A 318 12.06 -20.87 -14.66
CA HIS A 318 13.14 -21.03 -13.72
C HIS A 318 14.15 -19.90 -13.87
N TYR A 319 14.13 -18.94 -12.96
CA TYR A 319 15.34 -18.19 -12.64
C TYR A 319 15.98 -18.81 -11.40
N LEU A 320 16.62 -19.94 -11.59
CA LEU A 320 17.66 -20.40 -10.68
C LEU A 320 18.85 -19.47 -10.90
N ARG A 321 19.10 -18.55 -9.98
CA ARG A 321 20.43 -17.95 -9.84
C ARG A 321 21.28 -18.94 -9.06
N ILE A 322 22.24 -19.53 -9.75
CA ILE A 322 23.40 -20.25 -9.20
C ILE A 322 24.34 -19.23 -8.57
#